data_872331973e0fd95e5c6c22703cdcc965
#
_entry.id   872331973e0fd95e5c6c22703cdcc965
#
_cell.length_a   1.000
_cell.length_b   1.000
_cell.length_c   1.000
_cell.angle_alpha   90.00
_cell.angle_beta   90.00
_cell.angle_gamma   90.00
#
_symmetry.space_group_name_H-M   'P 1'
#
loop_
_entity.id
_entity.type
_entity.pdbx_description
1 polymer ?
#
loop_
_entity_poly.entity_id
_entity_poly.type
_entity_poly.pdbx_seq_one_letter_code
_entity_poly.pdbx_strand_id
1 'polypeptide(L)'
;MAGGRVLRRIGDPVVAGAPVGVRIRTRIHPTAAESEALSAIGNLLGSVYRGELAGRVGLRPLDRQAHGLWRAQRKQALTAVSSSRWAGAITRTVEDQYQLGMRSVAAHIAELRAAIEVLEARCVLRPGELAPVDGDQDSNSRGRSRRRRRGYGSAAERFTKTRRLAALRQRLTSAQEALAAGRPSITVGGKRLWRNRNHLENTDMTEQQWRKKWDAARMFLTADGESGRTGGNETIRVDEAGRLRIKTPAGLVDRFGSHLVITAPVAFSHRSSEWAARVNARAAVRYDISYDPARGRWYLDASWKSSPEPTPALDELRGGPVLGVDLNADHLAACVLDASGNPIGEPTTIAVQTAGLKASHRDGRVRAAISRLLDLAGQQNCAAIVVENLDFADARATGRETLGRGRGGNAGFGAPSPAFPPAGSGPGSLVWRRVVGSR
;
A
#
# COMPACT_ATOMS: atom_id res chain seq x y z
N MET A 1 -19.69 -49.42 7.92
CA MET A 1 -19.61 -48.25 8.81
C MET A 1 -19.00 -47.10 8.03
N ALA A 2 -19.79 -46.11 7.64
CA ALA A 2 -19.31 -44.95 6.88
C ALA A 2 -18.49 -44.04 7.83
N GLY A 3 -17.20 -43.93 7.57
CA GLY A 3 -16.32 -43.00 8.30
C GLY A 3 -16.78 -41.57 8.10
N GLY A 4 -17.39 -40.99 9.12
CA GLY A 4 -17.80 -39.60 9.12
C GLY A 4 -16.61 -38.68 8.84
N ARG A 5 -16.70 -37.94 7.75
CA ARG A 5 -15.70 -36.91 7.39
C ARG A 5 -15.76 -35.82 8.45
N VAL A 6 -14.76 -35.75 9.32
CA VAL A 6 -14.65 -34.68 10.31
C VAL A 6 -14.53 -33.36 9.55
N LEU A 7 -15.55 -32.51 9.65
CA LEU A 7 -15.53 -31.18 9.07
C LEU A 7 -14.40 -30.36 9.69
N ARG A 8 -13.62 -29.73 8.85
CA ARG A 8 -12.49 -28.89 9.26
C ARG A 8 -13.03 -27.66 9.99
N ARG A 9 -12.57 -27.42 11.22
CA ARG A 9 -12.94 -26.21 11.95
C ARG A 9 -12.35 -25.00 11.22
N ILE A 10 -13.22 -24.09 10.78
CA ILE A 10 -12.85 -22.78 10.24
C ILE A 10 -12.45 -21.90 11.44
N GLY A 11 -11.39 -21.10 11.29
CA GLY A 11 -11.00 -20.15 12.33
C GLY A 11 -12.10 -19.10 12.59
N ASP A 12 -12.07 -18.51 13.76
CA ASP A 12 -13.06 -17.49 14.12
C ASP A 12 -12.99 -16.29 13.15
N PRO A 13 -14.13 -15.74 12.71
CA PRO A 13 -14.15 -14.60 11.80
C PRO A 13 -13.65 -13.32 12.49
N VAL A 14 -12.97 -12.46 11.70
CA VAL A 14 -12.46 -11.16 12.17
C VAL A 14 -13.22 -10.05 11.46
N VAL A 15 -13.83 -9.14 12.22
CA VAL A 15 -14.51 -7.96 11.66
C VAL A 15 -13.47 -6.88 11.34
N ALA A 16 -13.39 -6.48 10.07
CA ALA A 16 -12.51 -5.41 9.65
C ALA A 16 -13.07 -4.04 10.08
N GLY A 17 -12.26 -3.25 10.79
CA GLY A 17 -12.61 -1.89 11.15
C GLY A 17 -12.71 -0.96 9.94
N ALA A 18 -13.51 0.11 10.05
CA ALA A 18 -13.58 1.14 9.03
C ALA A 18 -12.23 1.84 8.85
N PRO A 19 -11.87 2.25 7.61
CA PRO A 19 -10.64 3.00 7.40
C PRO A 19 -10.69 4.35 8.12
N VAL A 20 -9.62 4.67 8.84
CA VAL A 20 -9.49 5.92 9.63
C VAL A 20 -9.06 7.12 8.78
N GLY A 21 -8.88 6.97 7.50
CA GLY A 21 -8.43 8.03 6.59
C GLY A 21 -9.17 8.01 5.26
N VAL A 22 -9.42 9.20 4.75
CA VAL A 22 -10.00 9.44 3.43
C VAL A 22 -8.94 10.07 2.55
N ARG A 23 -8.86 9.64 1.29
CA ARG A 23 -8.09 10.30 0.24
C ARG A 23 -8.95 10.35 -1.02
N ILE A 24 -9.13 11.55 -1.54
CA ILE A 24 -9.82 11.80 -2.80
C ILE A 24 -8.86 12.44 -3.79
N ARG A 25 -9.06 12.21 -5.07
CA ARG A 25 -8.21 12.73 -6.14
C ARG A 25 -9.04 13.40 -7.22
N THR A 26 -8.54 14.53 -7.71
CA THR A 26 -9.06 15.18 -8.90
C THR A 26 -7.94 15.60 -9.85
N ARG A 27 -8.27 15.80 -11.10
CA ARG A 27 -7.39 16.41 -12.09
C ARG A 27 -7.47 17.93 -11.93
N ILE A 28 -6.32 18.61 -11.97
CA ILE A 28 -6.22 20.07 -12.08
C ILE A 28 -5.76 20.45 -13.49
N HIS A 29 -6.13 21.65 -13.93
CA HIS A 29 -5.93 22.12 -15.28
C HIS A 29 -5.12 23.44 -15.30
N PRO A 30 -3.80 23.38 -14.95
CA PRO A 30 -2.97 24.56 -15.00
C PRO A 30 -2.69 24.98 -16.45
N THR A 31 -2.55 26.27 -16.67
CA THR A 31 -1.97 26.84 -17.89
C THR A 31 -0.51 26.43 -18.06
N ALA A 32 0.09 26.71 -19.21
CA ALA A 32 1.50 26.39 -19.44
C ALA A 32 2.42 27.09 -18.41
N ALA A 33 2.18 28.38 -18.12
CA ALA A 33 2.95 29.13 -17.12
C ALA A 33 2.73 28.61 -15.69
N GLU A 34 1.51 28.27 -15.31
CA GLU A 34 1.20 27.67 -14.01
C GLU A 34 1.83 26.26 -13.87
N SER A 35 1.86 25.48 -14.94
CA SER A 35 2.51 24.16 -14.97
C SER A 35 4.04 24.27 -14.82
N GLU A 36 4.65 25.28 -15.45
CA GLU A 36 6.07 25.60 -15.26
C GLU A 36 6.36 25.97 -13.81
N ALA A 37 5.54 26.86 -13.20
CA ALA A 37 5.68 27.25 -11.81
C ALA A 37 5.51 26.06 -10.84
N LEU A 38 4.51 25.19 -11.07
CA LEU A 38 4.34 23.94 -10.30
C LEU A 38 5.58 23.05 -10.39
N SER A 39 6.14 22.92 -11.60
CA SER A 39 7.34 22.11 -11.82
C SER A 39 8.56 22.70 -11.12
N ALA A 40 8.75 24.03 -11.19
CA ALA A 40 9.84 24.72 -10.52
C ALA A 40 9.75 24.56 -8.99
N ILE A 41 8.56 24.79 -8.41
CA ILE A 41 8.30 24.62 -6.97
C ILE A 41 8.54 23.16 -6.56
N GLY A 42 7.97 22.21 -7.30
CA GLY A 42 8.10 20.79 -7.03
C GLY A 42 9.53 20.28 -7.09
N ASN A 43 10.32 20.76 -8.04
CA ASN A 43 11.74 20.40 -8.22
C ASN A 43 12.61 21.00 -7.11
N LEU A 44 12.42 22.27 -6.75
CA LEU A 44 13.15 22.93 -5.66
C LEU A 44 12.89 22.18 -4.34
N LEU A 45 11.63 22.05 -3.95
CA LEU A 45 11.25 21.37 -2.70
C LEU A 45 11.65 19.89 -2.73
N GLY A 46 11.56 19.23 -3.89
CA GLY A 46 12.01 17.85 -4.09
C GLY A 46 13.51 17.68 -3.93
N SER A 47 14.32 18.65 -4.36
CA SER A 47 15.77 18.67 -4.13
C SER A 47 16.09 18.81 -2.65
N VAL A 48 15.46 19.76 -1.97
CA VAL A 48 15.60 19.95 -0.53
C VAL A 48 15.20 18.69 0.24
N TYR A 49 14.03 18.12 -0.08
CA TYR A 49 13.55 16.88 0.55
C TYR A 49 14.55 15.72 0.42
N ARG A 50 15.14 15.53 -0.77
CA ARG A 50 16.13 14.47 -0.99
C ARG A 50 17.41 14.69 -0.19
N GLY A 51 17.89 15.93 -0.12
CA GLY A 51 19.06 16.29 0.71
C GLY A 51 18.80 15.99 2.19
N GLU A 52 17.65 16.40 2.71
CA GLU A 52 17.27 16.13 4.10
C GLU A 52 17.12 14.65 4.39
N LEU A 53 16.51 13.89 3.47
CA LEU A 53 16.35 12.45 3.63
C LEU A 53 17.71 11.73 3.62
N ALA A 54 18.63 12.13 2.74
CA ALA A 54 19.99 11.59 2.71
C ALA A 54 20.72 11.90 4.03
N GLY A 55 20.61 13.13 4.53
CA GLY A 55 21.15 13.53 5.83
C GLY A 55 20.58 12.69 6.97
N ARG A 56 19.25 12.49 7.01
CA ARG A 56 18.59 11.69 8.03
C ARG A 56 19.03 10.22 8.02
N VAL A 57 19.17 9.62 6.84
CA VAL A 57 19.65 8.24 6.69
C VAL A 57 21.13 8.11 7.08
N GLY A 58 21.92 9.16 6.91
CA GLY A 58 23.32 9.22 7.33
C GLY A 58 23.51 9.25 8.85
N LEU A 59 22.50 9.67 9.60
CA LEU A 59 22.55 9.70 11.06
C LEU A 59 22.33 8.30 11.66
N ARG A 60 22.86 8.09 12.86
CA ARG A 60 22.50 6.91 13.66
C ARG A 60 21.06 7.01 14.14
N PRO A 61 20.46 5.90 14.62
CA PRO A 61 19.17 5.97 15.30
C PRO A 61 19.22 7.03 16.40
N LEU A 62 18.26 7.93 16.41
CA LEU A 62 18.13 9.00 17.39
C LEU A 62 17.11 8.59 18.44
N ASP A 63 17.40 8.88 19.68
CA ASP A 63 16.39 8.84 20.75
C ASP A 63 15.35 9.96 20.54
N ARG A 64 14.33 9.98 21.38
CA ARG A 64 13.22 10.94 21.28
C ARG A 64 13.68 12.39 21.40
N GLN A 65 14.61 12.68 22.31
CA GLN A 65 15.11 14.02 22.56
C GLN A 65 16.01 14.50 21.41
N ALA A 66 17.00 13.71 21.03
CA ALA A 66 17.90 14.01 19.91
C ALA A 66 17.13 14.17 18.60
N HIS A 67 16.09 13.34 18.36
CA HIS A 67 15.19 13.50 17.21
C HIS A 67 14.42 14.82 17.24
N GLY A 68 13.91 15.23 18.42
CA GLY A 68 13.22 16.50 18.57
C GLY A 68 14.14 17.70 18.26
N LEU A 69 15.36 17.69 18.77
CA LEU A 69 16.37 18.73 18.53
C LEU A 69 16.77 18.76 17.04
N TRP A 70 17.12 17.62 16.47
CA TRP A 70 17.43 17.52 15.03
C TRP A 70 16.32 18.10 14.16
N ARG A 71 15.07 17.73 14.42
CA ARG A 71 13.92 18.21 13.64
C ARG A 71 13.72 19.72 13.76
N ALA A 72 13.88 20.29 14.98
CA ALA A 72 13.76 21.72 15.20
C ALA A 72 14.84 22.49 14.43
N GLN A 73 16.10 22.06 14.52
CA GLN A 73 17.23 22.66 13.81
C GLN A 73 17.04 22.60 12.28
N ARG A 74 16.64 21.43 11.74
CA ARG A 74 16.41 21.30 10.30
C ARG A 74 15.26 22.17 9.83
N LYS A 75 14.14 22.20 10.58
CA LYS A 75 13.02 23.08 10.27
C LYS A 75 13.43 24.54 10.21
N GLN A 76 14.23 25.01 11.18
CA GLN A 76 14.75 26.39 11.20
C GLN A 76 15.59 26.67 9.94
N ALA A 77 16.57 25.82 9.63
CA ALA A 77 17.42 25.98 8.46
C ALA A 77 16.64 26.00 7.14
N LEU A 78 15.65 25.12 6.99
CA LEU A 78 14.82 25.05 5.78
C LEU A 78 13.84 26.20 5.63
N THR A 79 13.50 26.88 6.70
CA THR A 79 12.55 28.00 6.66
C THR A 79 13.07 29.14 5.79
N ALA A 80 14.37 29.40 5.79
CA ALA A 80 14.99 30.47 4.99
C ALA A 80 14.85 30.24 3.48
N VAL A 81 14.95 28.99 3.00
CA VAL A 81 14.90 28.64 1.57
C VAL A 81 13.51 28.25 1.09
N SER A 82 12.57 28.01 2.01
CA SER A 82 11.22 27.56 1.65
C SER A 82 10.12 28.38 2.35
N SER A 83 9.69 27.95 3.48
CA SER A 83 8.86 28.62 4.49
C SER A 83 8.75 27.72 5.72
N SER A 84 8.35 28.24 6.86
CA SER A 84 8.16 27.45 8.09
C SER A 84 7.21 26.25 7.90
N ARG A 85 6.22 26.36 7.00
CA ARG A 85 5.27 25.28 6.73
C ARG A 85 5.80 24.25 5.76
N TRP A 86 6.45 24.67 4.67
CA TRP A 86 7.16 23.74 3.79
C TRP A 86 8.27 22.99 4.54
N ALA A 87 9.04 23.70 5.36
CA ALA A 87 10.06 23.11 6.22
C ALA A 87 9.46 22.04 7.17
N GLY A 88 8.29 22.36 7.77
CA GLY A 88 7.56 21.42 8.62
C GLY A 88 7.07 20.17 7.88
N ALA A 89 6.52 20.32 6.68
CA ALA A 89 6.06 19.21 5.84
C ALA A 89 7.23 18.34 5.37
N ILE A 90 8.33 18.95 4.93
CA ILE A 90 9.54 18.24 4.51
C ILE A 90 10.13 17.44 5.67
N THR A 91 10.38 18.04 6.82
CA THR A 91 11.00 17.35 7.96
C THR A 91 10.13 16.21 8.50
N ARG A 92 8.80 16.35 8.47
CA ARG A 92 7.86 15.27 8.82
C ARG A 92 7.92 14.14 7.81
N THR A 93 7.82 14.45 6.52
CA THR A 93 7.86 13.44 5.46
C THR A 93 9.20 12.70 5.41
N VAL A 94 10.31 13.38 5.70
CA VAL A 94 11.64 12.77 5.84
C VAL A 94 11.63 11.71 6.93
N GLU A 95 11.12 12.02 8.12
CA GLU A 95 11.06 11.06 9.21
C GLU A 95 10.10 9.91 8.90
N ASP A 96 8.92 10.20 8.35
CA ASP A 96 7.94 9.17 7.95
C ASP A 96 8.56 8.18 6.94
N GLN A 97 9.31 8.67 5.95
CA GLN A 97 10.00 7.83 4.97
C GLN A 97 11.16 7.04 5.57
N TYR A 98 11.90 7.64 6.50
CA TYR A 98 12.94 6.94 7.25
C TYR A 98 12.35 5.77 8.05
N GLN A 99 11.30 6.02 8.83
CA GLN A 99 10.62 4.99 9.62
C GLN A 99 9.98 3.90 8.75
N LEU A 100 9.41 4.29 7.60
CA LEU A 100 8.90 3.32 6.61
C LEU A 100 10.04 2.46 6.05
N GLY A 101 11.19 3.07 5.77
CA GLY A 101 12.40 2.36 5.34
C GLY A 101 12.87 1.35 6.37
N MET A 102 12.94 1.73 7.64
CA MET A 102 13.33 0.84 8.76
C MET A 102 12.36 -0.34 8.89
N ARG A 103 11.04 -0.09 8.87
CA ARG A 103 10.03 -1.15 8.87
C ARG A 103 10.16 -2.09 7.69
N SER A 104 10.48 -1.56 6.50
CA SER A 104 10.69 -2.35 5.29
C SER A 104 11.92 -3.28 5.41
N VAL A 105 13.01 -2.82 6.05
CA VAL A 105 14.18 -3.66 6.34
C VAL A 105 13.82 -4.76 7.33
N ALA A 106 13.11 -4.44 8.41
CA ALA A 106 12.68 -5.42 9.41
C ALA A 106 11.77 -6.50 8.79
N ALA A 107 10.80 -6.10 7.95
CA ALA A 107 9.94 -7.03 7.21
C ALA A 107 10.76 -7.92 6.25
N HIS A 108 11.73 -7.33 5.55
CA HIS A 108 12.61 -8.11 4.67
C HIS A 108 13.47 -9.14 5.42
N ILE A 109 13.94 -8.81 6.62
CA ILE A 109 14.64 -9.76 7.51
C ILE A 109 13.72 -10.92 7.88
N ALA A 110 12.47 -10.66 8.23
CA ALA A 110 11.50 -11.70 8.53
C ALA A 110 11.23 -12.61 7.31
N GLU A 111 11.06 -12.02 6.11
CA GLU A 111 10.91 -12.78 4.87
C GLU A 111 12.13 -13.65 4.57
N LEU A 112 13.35 -13.13 4.75
CA LEU A 112 14.58 -13.88 4.53
C LEU A 112 14.72 -15.04 5.52
N ARG A 113 14.42 -14.82 6.81
CA ARG A 113 14.44 -15.88 7.83
C ARG A 113 13.46 -17.01 7.48
N ALA A 114 12.22 -16.68 7.14
CA ALA A 114 11.23 -17.67 6.75
C ALA A 114 11.65 -18.46 5.48
N ALA A 115 12.21 -17.77 4.47
CA ALA A 115 12.70 -18.43 3.28
C ALA A 115 13.91 -19.34 3.54
N ILE A 116 14.83 -18.93 4.42
CA ILE A 116 15.99 -19.72 4.84
C ILE A 116 15.52 -20.99 5.57
N GLU A 117 14.63 -20.87 6.53
CA GLU A 117 14.09 -21.99 7.31
C GLU A 117 13.47 -23.06 6.39
N VAL A 118 12.65 -22.65 5.41
CA VAL A 118 12.06 -23.57 4.44
C VAL A 118 13.12 -24.29 3.61
N LEU A 119 14.13 -23.55 3.12
CA LEU A 119 15.21 -24.11 2.30
C LEU A 119 16.09 -25.08 3.13
N GLU A 120 16.45 -24.71 4.35
CA GLU A 120 17.22 -25.54 5.26
C GLU A 120 16.53 -26.85 5.55
N ALA A 121 15.26 -26.79 5.94
CA ALA A 121 14.47 -27.99 6.25
C ALA A 121 14.33 -28.95 5.03
N ARG A 122 14.34 -28.43 3.80
CA ARG A 122 14.30 -29.25 2.57
C ARG A 122 15.68 -29.73 2.13
N CYS A 123 16.72 -28.96 2.37
CA CYS A 123 18.09 -29.34 2.02
C CYS A 123 18.67 -30.44 2.91
N VAL A 124 18.17 -30.58 4.13
CA VAL A 124 18.56 -31.68 5.05
C VAL A 124 18.09 -33.04 4.54
N LEU A 125 16.90 -33.10 3.91
CA LEU A 125 16.30 -34.29 3.38
C LEU A 125 17.06 -34.79 2.13
N ARG A 126 17.12 -36.13 1.95
CA ARG A 126 17.61 -36.76 0.71
C ARG A 126 16.66 -36.39 -0.45
N PRO A 127 17.13 -36.49 -1.72
CA PRO A 127 16.27 -36.29 -2.86
C PRO A 127 15.04 -37.19 -2.81
N GLY A 128 13.83 -36.58 -2.89
CA GLY A 128 12.57 -37.32 -2.84
C GLY A 128 12.10 -37.79 -1.46
N GLU A 129 12.94 -37.67 -0.43
CA GLU A 129 12.62 -38.11 0.94
C GLU A 129 11.50 -37.24 1.54
N LEU A 130 10.62 -37.85 2.34
CA LEU A 130 9.59 -37.15 3.10
C LEU A 130 10.09 -36.95 4.54
N ALA A 131 9.92 -35.76 5.08
CA ALA A 131 10.25 -35.47 6.48
C ALA A 131 9.57 -36.49 7.42
N PRO A 132 10.25 -36.92 8.50
CA PRO A 132 9.63 -37.73 9.55
C PRO A 132 8.33 -37.07 10.05
N VAL A 133 7.40 -37.90 10.54
CA VAL A 133 6.27 -37.42 11.31
C VAL A 133 6.82 -37.12 12.70
N ASP A 134 6.89 -35.85 13.06
CA ASP A 134 7.20 -35.48 14.45
C ASP A 134 6.12 -36.11 15.34
N GLY A 135 6.54 -37.10 16.12
CA GLY A 135 5.69 -37.72 17.12
C GLY A 135 5.30 -36.69 18.16
N ASP A 136 4.03 -36.48 18.26
CA ASP A 136 3.27 -36.03 19.43
C ASP A 136 3.91 -35.01 20.40
N GLN A 137 4.14 -33.78 19.92
CA GLN A 137 4.26 -32.61 20.77
C GLN A 137 3.61 -31.39 20.13
N ASP A 138 2.32 -31.40 19.97
CA ASP A 138 1.38 -30.28 20.06
C ASP A 138 -0.02 -30.73 19.65
N SER A 139 -0.72 -31.35 20.60
CA SER A 139 -2.15 -31.67 20.46
C SER A 139 -3.03 -30.41 20.40
N ASN A 140 -2.45 -29.21 20.36
CA ASN A 140 -3.18 -27.94 20.36
C ASN A 140 -3.11 -27.17 19.02
N SER A 141 -2.41 -27.64 17.99
CA SER A 141 -2.49 -27.07 16.64
C SER A 141 -3.58 -27.79 15.83
N ARG A 142 -4.83 -27.58 16.23
CA ARG A 142 -6.01 -28.15 15.59
C ARG A 142 -6.15 -27.67 14.15
N GLY A 143 -5.97 -28.60 13.19
CA GLY A 143 -6.67 -28.53 11.92
C GLY A 143 -5.90 -28.23 10.64
N ARG A 144 -4.57 -28.07 10.60
CA ARG A 144 -3.83 -28.12 9.34
C ARG A 144 -3.12 -29.47 9.23
N SER A 145 -3.57 -30.34 8.32
CA SER A 145 -2.73 -31.42 7.78
C SER A 145 -1.50 -30.75 7.17
N ARG A 146 -0.43 -30.60 7.96
CA ARG A 146 0.86 -30.15 7.41
C ARG A 146 1.25 -31.14 6.35
N ARG A 147 1.14 -30.77 5.06
CA ARG A 147 1.74 -31.55 3.98
C ARG A 147 3.18 -31.82 4.38
N ARG A 148 3.53 -33.08 4.57
CA ARG A 148 4.89 -33.51 4.93
C ARG A 148 5.88 -32.83 3.98
N ARG A 149 6.87 -32.16 4.54
CA ARG A 149 7.94 -31.52 3.76
C ARG A 149 8.67 -32.60 2.97
N ARG A 150 8.91 -32.36 1.69
CA ARG A 150 9.63 -33.29 0.81
C ARG A 150 10.96 -32.66 0.41
N GLY A 151 12.01 -33.47 0.37
CA GLY A 151 13.30 -33.12 -0.20
C GLY A 151 13.18 -32.71 -1.66
N TYR A 152 14.22 -32.15 -2.24
CA TYR A 152 14.27 -31.79 -3.66
C TYR A 152 14.24 -33.01 -4.55
N GLY A 153 13.82 -32.87 -5.82
CA GLY A 153 13.62 -33.97 -6.74
C GLY A 153 14.93 -34.65 -7.18
N SER A 154 16.05 -33.94 -7.16
CA SER A 154 17.37 -34.45 -7.57
C SER A 154 18.51 -33.86 -6.75
N ALA A 155 19.67 -34.51 -6.79
CA ALA A 155 20.90 -33.99 -6.18
C ALA A 155 21.36 -32.67 -6.80
N ALA A 156 21.20 -32.50 -8.11
CA ALA A 156 21.52 -31.26 -8.81
C ALA A 156 20.62 -30.10 -8.38
N GLU A 157 19.32 -30.33 -8.21
CA GLU A 157 18.40 -29.32 -7.67
C GLU A 157 18.79 -28.97 -6.24
N ARG A 158 19.02 -29.95 -5.37
CA ARG A 158 19.48 -29.75 -3.99
C ARG A 158 20.75 -28.90 -3.94
N PHE A 159 21.75 -29.19 -4.78
CA PHE A 159 22.99 -28.41 -4.87
C PHE A 159 22.71 -26.94 -5.24
N THR A 160 21.87 -26.70 -6.25
CA THR A 160 21.47 -25.35 -6.66
C THR A 160 20.77 -24.59 -5.52
N LYS A 161 19.91 -25.29 -4.77
CA LYS A 161 19.20 -24.69 -3.61
C LYS A 161 20.12 -24.41 -2.44
N THR A 162 21.13 -25.25 -2.20
CA THR A 162 22.17 -25.01 -1.19
C THR A 162 22.99 -23.74 -1.51
N ARG A 163 23.35 -23.53 -2.78
CA ARG A 163 23.99 -22.27 -3.20
C ARG A 163 23.09 -21.07 -2.99
N ARG A 164 21.80 -21.19 -3.30
CA ARG A 164 20.81 -20.15 -3.04
C ARG A 164 20.67 -19.86 -1.54
N LEU A 165 20.71 -20.90 -0.69
CA LEU A 165 20.66 -20.74 0.77
C LEU A 165 21.83 -19.90 1.28
N ALA A 166 23.05 -20.16 0.82
CA ALA A 166 24.22 -19.35 1.16
C ALA A 166 24.03 -17.88 0.77
N ALA A 167 23.52 -17.59 -0.44
CA ALA A 167 23.24 -16.24 -0.89
C ALA A 167 22.13 -15.55 -0.06
N LEU A 168 21.10 -16.29 0.40
CA LEU A 168 20.06 -15.73 1.27
C LEU A 168 20.61 -15.42 2.67
N ARG A 169 21.45 -16.26 3.22
CA ARG A 169 22.13 -16.01 4.52
C ARG A 169 22.98 -14.75 4.47
N GLN A 170 23.77 -14.57 3.40
CA GLN A 170 24.55 -13.35 3.20
C GLN A 170 23.66 -12.10 3.14
N ARG A 171 22.53 -12.18 2.40
CA ARG A 171 21.55 -11.08 2.33
C ARG A 171 20.92 -10.79 3.69
N LEU A 172 20.65 -11.83 4.49
CA LEU A 172 20.12 -11.67 5.84
C LEU A 172 21.12 -10.92 6.72
N THR A 173 22.41 -11.31 6.71
CA THR A 173 23.46 -10.60 7.45
C THR A 173 23.53 -9.13 7.04
N SER A 174 23.59 -8.82 5.75
CA SER A 174 23.63 -7.44 5.26
C SER A 174 22.38 -6.63 5.64
N ALA A 175 21.20 -7.26 5.67
CA ALA A 175 19.97 -6.59 6.09
C ALA A 175 19.95 -6.33 7.61
N GLN A 176 20.48 -7.25 8.42
CA GLN A 176 20.64 -7.09 9.87
C GLN A 176 21.62 -5.97 10.21
N GLU A 177 22.76 -5.92 9.52
CA GLU A 177 23.74 -4.84 9.64
C GLU A 177 23.13 -3.47 9.29
N ALA A 178 22.37 -3.38 8.19
CA ALA A 178 21.67 -2.16 7.79
C ALA A 178 20.63 -1.71 8.84
N LEU A 179 19.91 -2.68 9.44
CA LEU A 179 18.95 -2.40 10.50
C LEU A 179 19.65 -1.89 11.77
N ALA A 180 20.73 -2.56 12.20
CA ALA A 180 21.51 -2.18 13.38
C ALA A 180 22.17 -0.82 13.20
N ALA A 181 22.69 -0.51 12.00
CA ALA A 181 23.27 0.78 11.68
C ALA A 181 22.21 1.90 11.50
N GLY A 182 20.91 1.58 11.49
CA GLY A 182 19.84 2.55 11.22
C GLY A 182 19.89 3.15 9.81
N ARG A 183 20.38 2.42 8.82
CA ARG A 183 20.60 2.89 7.43
C ARG A 183 19.73 2.15 6.42
N PRO A 184 18.42 2.47 6.36
CA PRO A 184 17.55 1.86 5.37
C PRO A 184 17.88 2.35 3.96
N SER A 185 17.77 1.45 2.97
CA SER A 185 17.90 1.83 1.56
C SER A 185 16.59 2.43 1.06
N ILE A 186 16.57 3.75 0.87
CA ILE A 186 15.42 4.51 0.38
C ILE A 186 15.72 5.09 -1.00
N THR A 187 14.81 4.91 -1.95
CA THR A 187 14.92 5.46 -3.30
C THR A 187 13.77 6.42 -3.56
N VAL A 188 14.02 7.71 -3.57
CA VAL A 188 13.04 8.73 -3.99
C VAL A 188 12.87 8.66 -5.50
N GLY A 189 11.64 8.57 -5.98
CA GLY A 189 11.31 8.33 -7.39
C GLY A 189 10.96 6.86 -7.69
N GLY A 190 11.19 5.95 -6.72
CA GLY A 190 10.78 4.56 -6.77
C GLY A 190 11.86 3.59 -7.26
N LYS A 191 11.99 2.46 -6.56
CA LYS A 191 13.01 1.42 -6.85
C LYS A 191 12.90 0.85 -8.28
N ARG A 192 11.69 0.80 -8.86
CA ARG A 192 11.49 0.27 -10.22
C ARG A 192 12.12 1.18 -11.26
N LEU A 193 11.85 2.49 -11.22
CA LEU A 193 12.45 3.46 -12.13
C LEU A 193 13.98 3.49 -11.95
N TRP A 194 14.46 3.43 -10.71
CA TRP A 194 15.88 3.39 -10.42
C TRP A 194 16.57 2.15 -11.02
N ARG A 195 15.98 0.96 -10.90
CA ARG A 195 16.55 -0.27 -11.47
C ARG A 195 16.56 -0.26 -12.99
N ASN A 196 15.52 0.31 -13.59
CA ASN A 196 15.38 0.31 -15.04
C ASN A 196 16.29 1.33 -15.75
N ARG A 197 16.96 2.25 -15.03
CA ARG A 197 17.77 3.33 -15.62
C ARG A 197 18.86 2.86 -16.58
N ASN A 198 19.43 1.69 -16.34
CA ASN A 198 20.52 1.11 -17.15
C ASN A 198 20.04 -0.06 -18.02
N HIS A 199 18.74 -0.35 -18.05
CA HIS A 199 18.15 -1.49 -18.74
C HIS A 199 16.80 -1.09 -19.34
N LEU A 200 16.77 0.03 -20.07
CA LEU A 200 15.55 0.55 -20.68
C LEU A 200 15.05 -0.34 -21.82
N GLU A 201 15.93 -1.10 -22.44
CA GLU A 201 15.64 -2.14 -23.44
C GLU A 201 14.67 -3.22 -22.92
N ASN A 202 14.65 -3.44 -21.60
CA ASN A 202 13.72 -4.37 -20.95
C ASN A 202 12.37 -3.70 -20.57
N THR A 203 12.15 -2.48 -21.04
CA THR A 203 10.94 -1.71 -20.74
C THR A 203 10.42 -1.04 -22.01
N ASP A 204 9.12 -0.80 -22.09
CA ASP A 204 8.53 -0.04 -23.21
C ASP A 204 8.73 1.48 -23.03
N MET A 205 9.93 1.91 -22.62
CA MET A 205 10.23 3.32 -22.34
C MET A 205 11.49 3.79 -23.05
N THR A 206 11.41 4.95 -23.71
CA THR A 206 12.59 5.69 -24.17
C THR A 206 13.29 6.35 -22.96
N GLU A 207 14.56 6.72 -23.13
CA GLU A 207 15.31 7.46 -22.09
C GLU A 207 14.62 8.78 -21.72
N GLN A 208 14.09 9.50 -22.69
CA GLN A 208 13.36 10.75 -22.45
C GLN A 208 12.08 10.53 -21.62
N GLN A 209 11.33 9.46 -21.91
CA GLN A 209 10.16 9.09 -21.13
C GLN A 209 10.53 8.68 -19.71
N TRP A 210 11.65 7.95 -19.57
CA TRP A 210 12.16 7.57 -18.26
C TRP A 210 12.57 8.80 -17.44
N ARG A 211 13.33 9.73 -18.03
CA ARG A 211 13.74 11.00 -17.38
C ARG A 211 12.53 11.79 -16.92
N LYS A 212 11.55 12.02 -17.79
CA LYS A 212 10.30 12.72 -17.42
C LYS A 212 9.58 12.06 -16.24
N LYS A 213 9.49 10.73 -16.22
CA LYS A 213 8.89 9.99 -15.09
C LYS A 213 9.71 10.07 -13.83
N TRP A 214 11.04 10.00 -13.98
CA TRP A 214 11.97 10.09 -12.86
C TRP A 214 11.92 11.46 -12.19
N ASP A 215 11.93 12.53 -12.96
CA ASP A 215 11.87 13.90 -12.45
C ASP A 215 10.50 14.18 -11.80
N ALA A 216 9.41 13.81 -12.44
CA ALA A 216 8.07 13.94 -11.88
C ALA A 216 7.89 13.21 -10.54
N ALA A 217 8.43 11.98 -10.45
CA ALA A 217 8.35 11.18 -9.22
C ALA A 217 9.25 11.68 -8.08
N ARG A 218 10.10 12.67 -8.34
CA ARG A 218 11.03 13.28 -7.36
C ARG A 218 10.64 14.69 -6.95
N MET A 219 9.58 15.24 -7.51
CA MET A 219 8.98 16.48 -7.05
C MET A 219 8.42 16.31 -5.63
N PHE A 220 8.40 17.40 -4.87
CA PHE A 220 7.76 17.44 -3.56
C PHE A 220 6.76 18.59 -3.53
N LEU A 221 5.49 18.27 -3.51
CA LEU A 221 4.37 19.20 -3.45
C LEU A 221 3.32 18.70 -2.45
N THR A 222 3.79 18.44 -1.23
CA THR A 222 2.97 17.91 -0.12
C THR A 222 2.85 18.94 0.98
N ALA A 223 1.64 19.31 1.35
CA ALA A 223 1.35 20.20 2.45
C ALA A 223 0.39 19.56 3.46
N ASP A 224 0.82 19.49 4.70
CA ASP A 224 -0.01 18.97 5.80
C ASP A 224 -1.11 19.94 6.17
N GLY A 225 -2.28 19.41 6.48
CA GLY A 225 -3.42 20.16 6.99
C GLY A 225 -3.20 20.66 8.43
N GLU A 226 -3.87 21.75 8.76
CA GLU A 226 -3.81 22.38 10.08
C GLU A 226 -5.20 22.90 10.46
N SER A 227 -5.77 22.36 11.52
CA SER A 227 -7.07 22.77 12.01
C SER A 227 -7.04 24.22 12.52
N GLY A 228 -8.15 24.93 12.36
CA GLY A 228 -8.28 26.35 12.72
C GLY A 228 -7.70 27.33 11.69
N ARG A 229 -7.09 26.84 10.61
CA ARG A 229 -6.52 27.66 9.53
C ARG A 229 -7.45 27.76 8.35
N THR A 230 -7.38 28.87 7.62
CA THR A 230 -8.20 29.09 6.42
C THR A 230 -8.09 27.93 5.45
N GLY A 231 -9.24 27.36 5.09
CA GLY A 231 -9.30 26.18 4.20
C GLY A 231 -8.66 24.90 4.77
N GLY A 232 -8.38 24.85 6.09
CA GLY A 232 -7.72 23.70 6.72
C GLY A 232 -6.27 23.46 6.32
N ASN A 233 -5.65 24.40 5.54
CA ASN A 233 -4.27 24.35 5.10
C ASN A 233 -3.80 25.72 4.58
N GLU A 234 -2.77 26.29 5.13
CA GLU A 234 -2.26 27.61 4.69
C GLU A 234 -1.26 27.53 3.53
N THR A 235 -0.69 26.36 3.28
CA THR A 235 0.36 26.18 2.28
C THR A 235 -0.21 25.87 0.90
N ILE A 236 -1.16 24.93 0.86
CA ILE A 236 -1.93 24.58 -0.33
C ILE A 236 -3.39 24.63 0.08
N ARG A 237 -4.17 25.51 -0.52
CA ARG A 237 -5.59 25.66 -0.19
C ARG A 237 -6.42 25.94 -1.43
N VAL A 238 -7.69 25.62 -1.36
CA VAL A 238 -8.68 26.03 -2.35
C VAL A 238 -9.43 27.25 -1.76
N ASP A 239 -9.52 28.33 -2.53
CA ASP A 239 -10.25 29.54 -2.12
C ASP A 239 -11.75 29.39 -2.38
N GLU A 240 -12.55 30.40 -1.98
CA GLU A 240 -14.00 30.41 -2.12
C GLU A 240 -14.48 30.34 -3.59
N ALA A 241 -13.63 30.78 -4.53
CA ALA A 241 -13.89 30.67 -5.97
C ALA A 241 -13.46 29.30 -6.55
N GLY A 242 -13.04 28.35 -5.71
CA GLY A 242 -12.56 27.04 -6.13
C GLY A 242 -11.15 27.04 -6.70
N ARG A 243 -10.39 28.14 -6.62
CA ARG A 243 -9.04 28.24 -7.18
C ARG A 243 -8.01 27.68 -6.19
N LEU A 244 -7.08 26.88 -6.73
CA LEU A 244 -6.00 26.31 -5.93
C LEU A 244 -4.89 27.36 -5.74
N ARG A 245 -4.63 27.71 -4.49
CA ARG A 245 -3.60 28.67 -4.08
C ARG A 245 -2.48 27.93 -3.36
N ILE A 246 -1.25 28.12 -3.83
CA ILE A 246 -0.05 27.43 -3.35
C ILE A 246 0.96 28.48 -2.90
N LYS A 247 1.48 28.36 -1.67
CA LYS A 247 2.52 29.26 -1.18
C LYS A 247 3.83 28.97 -1.91
N THR A 248 4.38 30.00 -2.56
CA THR A 248 5.67 29.90 -3.23
C THR A 248 6.81 29.79 -2.20
N PRO A 249 7.76 28.85 -2.35
CA PRO A 249 8.96 28.82 -1.52
C PRO A 249 9.79 30.10 -1.67
N ALA A 250 10.48 30.54 -0.60
CA ALA A 250 11.24 31.78 -0.58
C ALA A 250 12.19 31.93 -1.78
N GLY A 251 12.89 30.87 -2.16
CA GLY A 251 13.83 30.90 -3.31
C GLY A 251 13.19 31.07 -4.69
N LEU A 252 11.87 31.15 -4.81
CA LEU A 252 11.15 31.32 -6.08
C LEU A 252 10.15 32.48 -6.06
N VAL A 253 10.09 33.25 -4.96
CA VAL A 253 9.14 34.37 -4.81
C VAL A 253 9.37 35.47 -5.85
N ASP A 254 10.61 35.82 -6.14
CA ASP A 254 10.95 36.84 -7.14
C ASP A 254 10.46 36.48 -8.55
N ARG A 255 10.39 35.18 -8.86
CA ARG A 255 9.97 34.69 -10.17
C ARG A 255 8.46 34.47 -10.30
N PHE A 256 7.81 33.98 -9.27
CA PHE A 256 6.41 33.52 -9.34
C PHE A 256 5.49 34.24 -8.34
N GLY A 257 5.97 35.27 -7.64
CA GLY A 257 5.23 35.96 -6.60
C GLY A 257 5.07 35.14 -5.32
N SER A 258 4.45 35.67 -4.30
CA SER A 258 4.30 35.06 -2.98
C SER A 258 3.41 33.78 -2.99
N HIS A 259 2.56 33.66 -3.98
CA HIS A 259 1.64 32.52 -4.16
C HIS A 259 1.42 32.26 -5.65
N LEU A 260 1.47 30.98 -6.01
CA LEU A 260 0.96 30.49 -7.29
C LEU A 260 -0.54 30.23 -7.14
N VAL A 261 -1.34 30.77 -8.05
CA VAL A 261 -2.78 30.50 -8.15
C VAL A 261 -3.07 29.77 -9.44
N ILE A 262 -3.71 28.59 -9.35
CA ILE A 262 -4.21 27.88 -10.50
C ILE A 262 -5.59 28.45 -10.82
N THR A 263 -5.72 29.01 -12.02
CA THR A 263 -6.91 29.77 -12.42
C THR A 263 -8.14 28.88 -12.61
N ALA A 264 -7.94 27.67 -13.13
CA ALA A 264 -9.01 26.72 -13.30
C ALA A 264 -9.53 26.18 -11.96
N PRO A 265 -10.84 26.18 -11.72
CA PRO A 265 -11.39 25.74 -10.44
C PRO A 265 -11.17 24.25 -10.21
N VAL A 266 -10.96 23.90 -8.94
CA VAL A 266 -10.81 22.53 -8.47
C VAL A 266 -12.19 21.98 -8.08
N ALA A 267 -12.53 20.81 -8.64
CA ALA A 267 -13.74 20.07 -8.27
C ALA A 267 -13.40 18.60 -8.03
N PHE A 268 -13.93 18.03 -6.95
CA PHE A 268 -13.84 16.61 -6.65
C PHE A 268 -15.16 15.94 -7.00
N SER A 269 -15.12 14.87 -7.80
CA SER A 269 -16.30 14.08 -8.17
C SER A 269 -16.74 13.13 -7.05
N HIS A 270 -15.87 12.80 -6.12
CA HIS A 270 -16.12 11.87 -5.03
C HIS A 270 -15.96 12.59 -3.69
N ARG A 271 -16.92 12.43 -2.77
CA ARG A 271 -16.93 13.03 -1.42
C ARG A 271 -16.71 14.56 -1.41
N SER A 272 -17.18 15.25 -2.45
CA SER A 272 -17.02 16.70 -2.60
C SER A 272 -17.69 17.49 -1.46
N SER A 273 -18.87 17.07 -1.03
CA SER A 273 -19.61 17.69 0.07
C SER A 273 -18.87 17.54 1.42
N GLU A 274 -18.33 16.35 1.70
CA GLU A 274 -17.53 16.11 2.90
C GLU A 274 -16.26 16.97 2.91
N TRP A 275 -15.56 17.00 1.77
CA TRP A 275 -14.37 17.85 1.62
C TRP A 275 -14.71 19.34 1.81
N ALA A 276 -15.78 19.84 1.17
CA ALA A 276 -16.21 21.23 1.29
C ALA A 276 -16.60 21.58 2.74
N ALA A 277 -17.35 20.70 3.40
CA ALA A 277 -17.71 20.88 4.81
C ALA A 277 -16.46 20.99 5.71
N ARG A 278 -15.42 20.19 5.47
CA ARG A 278 -14.17 20.26 6.21
C ARG A 278 -13.40 21.56 5.96
N VAL A 279 -13.31 21.98 4.69
CA VAL A 279 -12.65 23.24 4.30
C VAL A 279 -13.35 24.42 4.97
N ASN A 280 -14.69 24.46 4.95
CA ASN A 280 -15.50 25.50 5.57
C ASN A 280 -15.37 25.51 7.11
N ALA A 281 -15.32 24.32 7.72
CA ALA A 281 -15.09 24.16 9.16
C ALA A 281 -13.63 24.41 9.57
N ARG A 282 -12.74 24.78 8.64
CA ARG A 282 -11.29 24.93 8.88
C ARG A 282 -10.66 23.68 9.51
N ALA A 283 -11.20 22.51 9.22
CA ALA A 283 -10.64 21.23 9.67
C ALA A 283 -9.45 20.85 8.79
N ALA A 284 -8.44 20.24 9.38
CA ALA A 284 -7.20 19.89 8.68
C ALA A 284 -7.45 19.06 7.42
N VAL A 285 -6.93 19.51 6.28
CA VAL A 285 -6.88 18.78 5.00
C VAL A 285 -5.45 18.81 4.48
N ARG A 286 -4.85 17.65 4.29
CA ARG A 286 -3.56 17.50 3.64
C ARG A 286 -3.76 17.46 2.13
N TYR A 287 -2.90 18.16 1.41
CA TYR A 287 -2.87 18.17 -0.05
C TYR A 287 -1.55 17.63 -0.58
N ASP A 288 -1.64 16.80 -1.62
CA ASP A 288 -0.52 16.32 -2.41
C ASP A 288 -0.77 16.62 -3.88
N ILE A 289 0.17 17.30 -4.55
CA ILE A 289 0.08 17.57 -5.99
C ILE A 289 1.09 16.68 -6.71
N SER A 290 0.66 16.06 -7.80
CA SER A 290 1.51 15.14 -8.57
C SER A 290 1.30 15.35 -10.08
N TYR A 291 2.38 15.13 -10.85
CA TYR A 291 2.35 15.15 -12.31
C TYR A 291 2.48 13.74 -12.88
N ASP A 292 1.60 13.38 -13.81
CA ASP A 292 1.69 12.17 -14.61
C ASP A 292 2.23 12.52 -16.01
N PRO A 293 3.52 12.32 -16.28
CA PRO A 293 4.13 12.67 -17.56
C PRO A 293 3.67 11.77 -18.72
N ALA A 294 3.14 10.57 -18.44
CA ALA A 294 2.61 9.70 -19.48
C ALA A 294 1.30 10.23 -20.09
N ARG A 295 0.54 10.98 -19.26
CA ARG A 295 -0.72 11.62 -19.68
C ARG A 295 -0.62 13.13 -19.84
N GLY A 296 0.49 13.74 -19.46
CA GLY A 296 0.66 15.19 -19.42
C GLY A 296 -0.33 15.87 -18.47
N ARG A 297 -0.63 15.28 -17.31
CA ARG A 297 -1.70 15.73 -16.43
C ARG A 297 -1.22 15.95 -15.00
N TRP A 298 -1.73 17.01 -14.39
CA TRP A 298 -1.57 17.29 -12.98
C TRP A 298 -2.78 16.79 -12.18
N TYR A 299 -2.52 16.30 -10.98
CA TYR A 299 -3.53 15.80 -10.06
C TYR A 299 -3.34 16.43 -8.69
N LEU A 300 -4.46 16.69 -8.01
CA LEU A 300 -4.54 17.08 -6.61
C LEU A 300 -5.20 15.96 -5.82
N ASP A 301 -4.51 15.51 -4.79
CA ASP A 301 -5.06 14.62 -3.78
C ASP A 301 -5.38 15.44 -2.53
N ALA A 302 -6.57 15.30 -1.98
CA ALA A 302 -6.94 15.79 -0.67
C ALA A 302 -7.13 14.60 0.28
N SER A 303 -6.56 14.69 1.48
CA SER A 303 -6.68 13.62 2.46
C SER A 303 -6.87 14.15 3.88
N TRP A 304 -7.63 13.40 4.68
CA TRP A 304 -7.91 13.72 6.07
C TRP A 304 -8.19 12.48 6.91
N LYS A 305 -8.20 12.63 8.22
CA LYS A 305 -8.68 11.58 9.12
C LYS A 305 -10.21 11.68 9.21
N SER A 306 -10.90 10.56 8.99
CA SER A 306 -12.32 10.42 9.32
C SER A 306 -12.48 10.16 10.81
N SER A 307 -13.63 10.50 11.36
CA SER A 307 -14.00 10.04 12.69
C SER A 307 -14.05 8.51 12.68
N PRO A 308 -13.46 7.83 13.68
CA PRO A 308 -13.57 6.39 13.75
C PRO A 308 -15.04 6.02 13.90
N GLU A 309 -15.53 5.20 12.98
CA GLU A 309 -16.84 4.57 13.18
C GLU A 309 -16.63 3.30 14.01
N PRO A 310 -17.48 3.05 15.00
CA PRO A 310 -17.38 1.84 15.79
C PRO A 310 -17.47 0.61 14.89
N THR A 311 -16.59 -0.35 15.11
CA THR A 311 -16.68 -1.64 14.43
C THR A 311 -17.85 -2.40 15.03
N PRO A 312 -18.85 -2.82 14.24
CA PRO A 312 -19.99 -3.56 14.76
C PRO A 312 -19.53 -4.88 15.39
N ALA A 313 -20.23 -5.32 16.43
CA ALA A 313 -19.97 -6.61 17.03
C ALA A 313 -20.29 -7.73 16.02
N LEU A 314 -19.57 -8.85 16.10
CA LEU A 314 -19.81 -9.99 15.21
C LEU A 314 -21.24 -10.50 15.30
N ASP A 315 -21.82 -10.52 16.51
CA ASP A 315 -23.19 -11.00 16.75
C ASP A 315 -24.24 -10.08 16.12
N GLU A 316 -24.02 -8.78 16.06
CA GLU A 316 -24.86 -7.83 15.32
C GLU A 316 -24.89 -8.16 13.81
N LEU A 317 -23.74 -8.54 13.26
CA LEU A 317 -23.61 -8.90 11.84
C LEU A 317 -24.20 -10.28 11.52
N ARG A 318 -24.29 -11.18 12.51
CA ARG A 318 -24.89 -12.51 12.36
C ARG A 318 -26.43 -12.47 12.36
N GLY A 319 -27.04 -11.41 12.88
CA GLY A 319 -28.49 -11.26 12.94
C GLY A 319 -29.19 -11.03 11.60
N GLY A 320 -28.43 -10.81 10.52
CA GLY A 320 -28.96 -10.56 9.18
C GLY A 320 -28.28 -11.37 8.08
N PRO A 321 -28.81 -11.30 6.83
CA PRO A 321 -28.18 -11.97 5.71
C PRO A 321 -26.79 -11.38 5.45
N VAL A 322 -25.86 -12.23 4.98
CA VAL A 322 -24.50 -11.82 4.62
C VAL A 322 -24.18 -12.24 3.17
N LEU A 323 -23.34 -11.47 2.50
CA LEU A 323 -22.84 -11.85 1.19
C LEU A 323 -21.53 -12.61 1.35
N GLY A 324 -21.59 -13.95 1.21
CA GLY A 324 -20.39 -14.80 1.16
C GLY A 324 -19.69 -14.65 -0.19
N VAL A 325 -18.36 -14.46 -0.19
CA VAL A 325 -17.56 -14.26 -1.41
C VAL A 325 -16.37 -15.19 -1.41
N ASP A 326 -16.27 -16.02 -2.45
CA ASP A 326 -15.13 -16.85 -2.78
C ASP A 326 -14.24 -16.13 -3.81
N LEU A 327 -12.93 -16.08 -3.54
CA LEU A 327 -11.94 -15.35 -4.33
C LEU A 327 -11.22 -16.28 -5.29
N ASN A 328 -11.60 -16.25 -6.57
CA ASN A 328 -10.94 -17.00 -7.63
C ASN A 328 -9.97 -16.14 -8.44
N ALA A 329 -9.12 -16.76 -9.24
CA ALA A 329 -8.05 -16.09 -10.00
C ALA A 329 -8.59 -15.10 -11.06
N ASP A 330 -9.77 -15.34 -11.59
CA ASP A 330 -10.38 -14.62 -12.71
C ASP A 330 -11.80 -14.11 -12.43
N HIS A 331 -12.39 -14.51 -11.30
CA HIS A 331 -13.74 -14.10 -10.89
C HIS A 331 -13.91 -14.13 -9.38
N LEU A 332 -14.98 -13.48 -8.91
CA LEU A 332 -15.50 -13.58 -7.56
C LEU A 332 -16.82 -14.34 -7.65
N ALA A 333 -16.98 -15.40 -6.87
CA ALA A 333 -18.27 -16.06 -6.71
C ALA A 333 -18.93 -15.55 -5.43
N ALA A 334 -20.13 -14.97 -5.54
CA ALA A 334 -20.84 -14.35 -4.44
C ALA A 334 -22.21 -15.01 -4.26
N CYS A 335 -22.56 -15.33 -3.01
CA CYS A 335 -23.86 -15.89 -2.66
C CYS A 335 -24.37 -15.22 -1.38
N VAL A 336 -25.66 -14.89 -1.36
CA VAL A 336 -26.31 -14.42 -0.14
C VAL A 336 -26.58 -15.61 0.77
N LEU A 337 -26.23 -15.48 2.03
CA LEU A 337 -26.44 -16.50 3.05
C LEU A 337 -27.36 -15.94 4.13
N ASP A 338 -28.27 -16.77 4.64
CA ASP A 338 -29.09 -16.44 5.81
C ASP A 338 -28.28 -16.46 7.13
N ALA A 339 -28.91 -16.14 8.25
CA ALA A 339 -28.26 -16.16 9.56
C ALA A 339 -27.78 -17.57 9.98
N SER A 340 -28.31 -18.63 9.37
CA SER A 340 -27.90 -20.02 9.59
C SER A 340 -26.80 -20.48 8.61
N GLY A 341 -26.44 -19.64 7.64
CA GLY A 341 -25.41 -19.94 6.63
C GLY A 341 -25.95 -20.69 5.40
N ASN A 342 -27.27 -20.79 5.22
CA ASN A 342 -27.84 -21.40 4.04
C ASN A 342 -27.90 -20.39 2.87
N PRO A 343 -27.65 -20.84 1.62
CA PRO A 343 -27.75 -19.99 0.44
C PRO A 343 -29.19 -19.47 0.23
N ILE A 344 -29.32 -18.17 -0.05
CA ILE A 344 -30.55 -17.52 -0.48
C ILE A 344 -30.39 -17.13 -1.96
N GLY A 345 -31.17 -17.77 -2.83
CA GLY A 345 -31.12 -17.52 -4.27
C GLY A 345 -29.88 -18.11 -4.95
N GLU A 346 -29.67 -17.69 -6.20
CA GLU A 346 -28.59 -18.22 -7.06
C GLU A 346 -27.27 -17.48 -6.84
N PRO A 347 -26.12 -18.21 -6.87
CA PRO A 347 -24.82 -17.59 -6.82
C PRO A 347 -24.56 -16.65 -7.99
N THR A 348 -23.95 -15.52 -7.73
CA THR A 348 -23.57 -14.52 -8.75
C THR A 348 -22.09 -14.56 -9.03
N THR A 349 -21.69 -14.66 -10.30
CA THR A 349 -20.29 -14.58 -10.71
C THR A 349 -19.94 -13.19 -11.20
N ILE A 350 -18.89 -12.59 -10.63
CA ILE A 350 -18.35 -11.27 -11.01
C ILE A 350 -16.97 -11.48 -11.63
N ALA A 351 -16.83 -11.27 -12.93
CA ALA A 351 -15.57 -11.44 -13.64
C ALA A 351 -14.52 -10.40 -13.19
N VAL A 352 -13.30 -10.88 -12.89
CA VAL A 352 -12.12 -10.07 -12.51
C VAL A 352 -10.91 -10.44 -13.37
N GLN A 353 -11.10 -10.46 -14.69
CA GLN A 353 -10.02 -10.81 -15.62
C GLN A 353 -8.88 -9.79 -15.54
N THR A 354 -7.79 -10.17 -14.87
CA THR A 354 -6.61 -9.32 -14.65
C THR A 354 -5.35 -9.83 -15.35
N ALA A 355 -5.37 -11.04 -15.91
CA ALA A 355 -4.24 -11.64 -16.59
C ALA A 355 -3.82 -10.81 -17.81
N GLY A 356 -2.51 -10.60 -17.98
CA GLY A 356 -1.96 -9.82 -19.10
C GLY A 356 -2.17 -8.30 -19.04
N LEU A 357 -2.95 -7.78 -18.09
CA LEU A 357 -3.23 -6.35 -17.99
C LEU A 357 -2.10 -5.57 -17.30
N LYS A 358 -1.90 -4.31 -17.69
CA LYS A 358 -1.06 -3.34 -16.97
C LYS A 358 -1.65 -3.07 -15.58
N ALA A 359 -0.80 -2.74 -14.59
CA ALA A 359 -1.19 -2.56 -13.19
C ALA A 359 -2.41 -1.63 -13.01
N SER A 360 -2.45 -0.49 -13.71
CA SER A 360 -3.56 0.46 -13.64
C SER A 360 -4.90 -0.11 -14.15
N HIS A 361 -4.85 -0.97 -15.17
CA HIS A 361 -6.04 -1.63 -15.69
C HIS A 361 -6.51 -2.73 -14.74
N ARG A 362 -5.57 -3.49 -14.13
CA ARG A 362 -5.90 -4.47 -13.09
C ARG A 362 -6.59 -3.80 -11.91
N ASP A 363 -6.01 -2.69 -11.41
CA ASP A 363 -6.61 -1.93 -10.30
C ASP A 363 -8.02 -1.43 -10.65
N GLY A 364 -8.23 -0.99 -11.89
CA GLY A 364 -9.56 -0.59 -12.38
C GLY A 364 -10.56 -1.75 -12.39
N ARG A 365 -10.14 -2.95 -12.87
CA ARG A 365 -10.99 -4.15 -12.87
C ARG A 365 -11.35 -4.60 -11.46
N VAL A 366 -10.37 -4.63 -10.55
CA VAL A 366 -10.60 -5.00 -9.14
C VAL A 366 -11.55 -4.02 -8.47
N ARG A 367 -11.37 -2.71 -8.66
CA ARG A 367 -12.30 -1.69 -8.12
C ARG A 367 -13.72 -1.85 -8.66
N ALA A 368 -13.87 -2.09 -9.96
CA ALA A 368 -15.19 -2.33 -10.56
C ALA A 368 -15.87 -3.58 -9.97
N ALA A 369 -15.10 -4.66 -9.75
CA ALA A 369 -15.64 -5.86 -9.12
C ALA A 369 -16.05 -5.62 -7.66
N ILE A 370 -15.25 -4.88 -6.89
CA ILE A 370 -15.60 -4.48 -5.51
C ILE A 370 -16.87 -3.63 -5.51
N SER A 371 -17.01 -2.65 -6.41
CA SER A 371 -18.24 -1.85 -6.52
C SER A 371 -19.46 -2.73 -6.77
N ARG A 372 -19.37 -3.70 -7.69
CA ARG A 372 -20.48 -4.64 -7.94
C ARG A 372 -20.81 -5.51 -6.74
N LEU A 373 -19.81 -5.94 -5.94
CA LEU A 373 -20.07 -6.65 -4.68
C LEU A 373 -20.83 -5.78 -3.68
N LEU A 374 -20.43 -4.51 -3.55
CA LEU A 374 -21.08 -3.55 -2.66
C LEU A 374 -22.53 -3.27 -3.11
N ASP A 375 -22.74 -3.08 -4.41
CA ASP A 375 -24.07 -2.89 -4.99
C ASP A 375 -24.95 -4.12 -4.75
N LEU A 376 -24.42 -5.33 -4.96
CA LEU A 376 -25.13 -6.59 -4.73
C LEU A 376 -25.50 -6.74 -3.24
N ALA A 377 -24.55 -6.49 -2.33
CA ALA A 377 -24.79 -6.54 -0.89
C ALA A 377 -25.86 -5.52 -0.46
N GLY A 378 -25.84 -4.31 -1.04
CA GLY A 378 -26.84 -3.28 -0.79
C GLY A 378 -28.24 -3.66 -1.30
N GLN A 379 -28.35 -4.18 -2.52
CA GLN A 379 -29.62 -4.62 -3.13
C GLN A 379 -30.27 -5.77 -2.35
N GLN A 380 -29.44 -6.64 -1.78
CA GLN A 380 -29.89 -7.80 -0.99
C GLN A 380 -29.99 -7.50 0.52
N ASN A 381 -29.84 -6.24 0.94
CA ASN A 381 -29.82 -5.80 2.34
C ASN A 381 -28.89 -6.63 3.25
N CYS A 382 -27.76 -7.07 2.73
CA CYS A 382 -26.79 -7.83 3.51
C CYS A 382 -26.17 -6.98 4.62
N ALA A 383 -26.09 -7.52 5.83
CA ALA A 383 -25.46 -6.88 6.98
C ALA A 383 -23.93 -6.75 6.82
N ALA A 384 -23.32 -7.71 6.11
CA ALA A 384 -21.88 -7.76 5.88
C ALA A 384 -21.52 -8.49 4.57
N ILE A 385 -20.28 -8.26 4.12
CA ILE A 385 -19.62 -9.08 3.10
C ILE A 385 -18.57 -9.94 3.81
N VAL A 386 -18.67 -11.26 3.63
CA VAL A 386 -17.77 -12.24 4.23
C VAL A 386 -16.84 -12.78 3.15
N VAL A 387 -15.54 -12.66 3.37
CA VAL A 387 -14.50 -13.16 2.46
C VAL A 387 -13.62 -14.18 3.16
N GLU A 388 -13.17 -15.17 2.41
CA GLU A 388 -12.19 -16.13 2.92
C GLU A 388 -10.86 -15.43 3.22
N ASN A 389 -10.28 -15.74 4.39
CA ASN A 389 -8.93 -15.30 4.72
C ASN A 389 -7.91 -16.22 4.03
N LEU A 390 -7.51 -15.83 2.83
CA LEU A 390 -6.43 -16.49 2.11
C LEU A 390 -5.10 -16.09 2.74
N ASP A 391 -4.53 -16.97 3.57
CA ASP A 391 -3.17 -16.79 4.09
C ASP A 391 -2.14 -16.98 2.96
N PHE A 392 -1.83 -15.88 2.28
CA PHE A 392 -0.80 -15.88 1.23
C PHE A 392 0.64 -15.91 1.77
N ALA A 393 0.85 -15.95 3.08
CA ALA A 393 2.20 -16.04 3.66
C ALA A 393 2.85 -17.35 3.29
N ASP A 394 2.14 -18.49 3.39
CA ASP A 394 2.60 -19.79 2.95
C ASP A 394 2.77 -19.88 1.42
N ALA A 395 1.88 -19.26 0.65
CA ALA A 395 1.99 -19.19 -0.81
C ALA A 395 3.18 -18.32 -1.26
N ARG A 396 3.58 -17.31 -0.51
CA ARG A 396 4.80 -16.53 -0.77
C ARG A 396 6.07 -17.32 -0.46
N ALA A 397 6.07 -18.09 0.61
CA ALA A 397 7.21 -18.93 0.99
C ALA A 397 7.39 -20.13 0.04
N THR A 398 6.30 -20.80 -0.34
CA THR A 398 6.30 -21.97 -1.22
C THR A 398 6.14 -21.62 -2.70
N GLY A 399 5.33 -20.63 -3.03
CA GLY A 399 4.96 -20.30 -4.42
C GLY A 399 6.11 -19.73 -5.26
N ARG A 400 7.09 -19.04 -4.67
CA ARG A 400 8.29 -18.61 -5.39
C ARG A 400 9.23 -19.77 -5.74
N GLU A 401 9.09 -20.90 -5.08
CA GLU A 401 9.84 -22.12 -5.37
C GLU A 401 9.10 -23.05 -6.32
N THR A 402 7.78 -23.09 -6.25
CA THR A 402 6.91 -23.94 -7.09
C THR A 402 6.57 -23.31 -8.43
N LEU A 403 6.59 -21.99 -8.55
CA LEU A 403 6.50 -21.27 -9.83
C LEU A 403 7.88 -21.22 -10.51
N GLY A 404 8.45 -22.39 -10.79
CA GLY A 404 9.46 -22.52 -11.82
C GLY A 404 8.89 -21.96 -13.13
N ARG A 405 9.74 -21.40 -14.00
CA ARG A 405 9.41 -20.92 -15.36
C ARG A 405 8.78 -22.01 -16.21
N GLY A 406 7.61 -22.50 -15.85
CA GLY A 406 6.85 -23.51 -16.55
C GLY A 406 5.55 -22.91 -17.05
N ARG A 407 5.49 -22.72 -18.36
CA ARG A 407 4.30 -22.62 -19.22
C ARG A 407 2.96 -22.54 -18.47
N GLY A 408 2.32 -21.36 -18.49
CA GLY A 408 0.86 -21.27 -18.41
C GLY A 408 0.21 -21.42 -17.04
N GLY A 409 0.90 -21.14 -15.95
CA GLY A 409 0.28 -21.09 -14.62
C GLY A 409 -0.23 -19.68 -14.29
N ASN A 410 -1.48 -19.59 -13.89
CA ASN A 410 -2.20 -18.37 -13.52
C ASN A 410 -1.44 -17.50 -12.51
N ALA A 411 -0.62 -16.57 -12.97
CA ALA A 411 -0.08 -15.48 -12.17
C ALA A 411 -1.11 -14.32 -12.07
N GLY A 412 -2.33 -14.65 -11.62
CA GLY A 412 -3.44 -13.69 -11.59
C GLY A 412 -3.41 -12.73 -10.39
N PHE A 413 -2.99 -13.17 -9.24
CA PHE A 413 -2.84 -12.32 -8.05
C PHE A 413 -1.35 -12.11 -7.75
N GLY A 414 -0.72 -11.21 -8.48
CA GLY A 414 0.57 -10.63 -8.10
C GLY A 414 0.42 -9.93 -6.74
N ALA A 415 1.50 -9.94 -5.95
CA ALA A 415 1.57 -9.37 -4.62
C ALA A 415 0.71 -8.12 -4.45
N PRO A 416 -0.07 -8.00 -3.36
CA PRO A 416 -0.93 -6.86 -3.14
C PRO A 416 -0.14 -5.57 -3.29
N SER A 417 -0.68 -4.66 -4.09
CA SER A 417 -0.25 -3.26 -4.13
C SER A 417 -0.29 -2.74 -2.69
N PRO A 418 0.62 -1.86 -2.25
CA PRO A 418 0.68 -1.38 -0.86
C PRO A 418 -0.52 -0.55 -0.41
N ALA A 419 -1.64 -0.62 -1.12
CA ALA A 419 -2.90 0.01 -0.78
C ALA A 419 -3.72 -0.73 0.28
N PHE A 420 -3.36 -1.98 0.61
CA PHE A 420 -3.97 -2.69 1.73
C PHE A 420 -2.96 -2.78 2.88
N PRO A 421 -3.27 -2.25 4.06
CA PRO A 421 -2.43 -2.47 5.24
C PRO A 421 -2.35 -3.98 5.50
N PRO A 422 -1.21 -4.48 6.02
CA PRO A 422 -1.13 -5.88 6.38
C PRO A 422 -2.18 -6.16 7.45
N ALA A 423 -3.12 -7.03 7.14
CA ALA A 423 -4.02 -7.59 8.13
C ALA A 423 -3.19 -8.27 9.21
N GLY A 424 -3.49 -7.98 10.47
CA GLY A 424 -2.84 -8.60 11.61
C GLY A 424 -2.87 -10.12 11.49
N SER A 425 -1.77 -10.74 11.85
CA SER A 425 -1.53 -12.17 11.80
C SER A 425 -2.53 -12.93 12.68
N GLY A 426 -3.53 -13.55 12.05
CA GLY A 426 -4.45 -14.51 12.67
C GLY A 426 -5.24 -15.26 11.60
N PRO A 427 -5.46 -16.57 11.73
CA PRO A 427 -6.30 -17.32 10.79
C PRO A 427 -7.78 -17.07 11.13
N GLY A 428 -8.43 -16.19 10.38
CA GLY A 428 -9.84 -15.88 10.51
C GLY A 428 -10.43 -15.37 9.20
N SER A 429 -11.72 -15.54 8.99
CA SER A 429 -12.44 -14.96 7.87
C SER A 429 -12.54 -13.45 8.05
N LEU A 430 -12.22 -12.66 7.02
CA LEU A 430 -12.35 -11.21 7.02
C LEU A 430 -13.81 -10.84 6.71
N VAL A 431 -14.48 -10.14 7.61
CA VAL A 431 -15.82 -9.58 7.40
C VAL A 431 -15.66 -8.09 7.05
N TRP A 432 -16.11 -7.71 5.87
CA TRP A 432 -16.15 -6.31 5.43
C TRP A 432 -17.50 -5.68 5.80
N ARG A 433 -17.42 -4.44 6.25
CA ARG A 433 -18.57 -3.70 6.76
C ARG A 433 -19.50 -3.20 5.65
N ARG A 434 -20.79 -3.12 5.97
CA ARG A 434 -21.85 -2.43 5.23
C ARG A 434 -21.42 -1.01 4.84
N VAL A 435 -21.44 -0.71 3.55
CA VAL A 435 -21.43 0.67 3.06
C VAL A 435 -22.86 1.18 3.16
N VAL A 436 -23.13 2.04 4.14
CA VAL A 436 -24.37 2.82 4.16
C VAL A 436 -24.24 3.83 3.03
N GLY A 437 -24.98 3.62 1.95
CA GLY A 437 -25.16 4.62 0.90
C GLY A 437 -25.89 5.81 1.51
N SER A 438 -25.20 6.94 1.66
CA SER A 438 -25.85 8.23 1.76
C SER A 438 -26.37 8.58 0.37
N ARG A 439 -27.68 8.75 0.24
CA ARG A 439 -28.31 9.41 -0.91
C ARG A 439 -27.82 10.84 -1.02
#